data_b81bc36b2a61cc27979f9505bccb41e8
#
_entry.id   b81bc36b2a61cc27979f9505bccb41e8
#
_cell.length_a   1.000
_cell.length_b   1.000
_cell.length_c   1.000
_cell.angle_alpha   90.00
_cell.angle_beta   90.00
_cell.angle_gamma   90.00
#
_symmetry.space_group_name_H-M   'P 1'
#
loop_
_entity.id
_entity.type
_entity.pdbx_description
1 polymer ?
#
loop_
_entity_poly.entity_id
_entity_poly.type
_entity_poly.pdbx_seq_one_letter_code
_entity_poly.pdbx_strand_id
1 'polypeptide(L)'
;MYVDSHVHLSHRLSDGQFPCLTREQGEWRRLPEETREGLVEALREAGVTLCLEPGIDLASLDRLMALAERWPDFLLPAVGIHPTRTPGTPWRARHVLEALSQEKAVVAIGELGLDYHLPRREQYRLRQKLWFCWQLSLAHRRELPLVLHIRQADGDAIRILRRYRGKLHGGVCHCFQGDAALARIYTRELGLHLGIGGALLQTPERCAALEEAVRETPLSFLLLETDGPYVKPARPEGMGSKAWQKTRNSGLILPAVAERIAELKGVPPQTVAEATAANARRLFCPEGDRDGVLSL
;
A
#
# COMPACT_ATOMS: atom_id res chain seq x y z
N MET A 1 -1.67 13.76 11.66
CA MET A 1 -0.44 13.20 11.06
C MET A 1 -0.79 11.84 10.47
N TYR A 2 -0.50 11.62 9.18
CA TYR A 2 -0.85 10.41 8.45
C TYR A 2 0.40 9.78 7.83
N VAL A 3 0.35 8.45 7.62
CA VAL A 3 1.31 7.71 6.79
C VAL A 3 0.51 6.97 5.73
N ASP A 4 0.89 7.14 4.45
CA ASP A 4 0.34 6.37 3.35
C ASP A 4 1.18 5.10 3.15
N SER A 5 0.69 3.96 3.61
CA SER A 5 1.45 2.72 3.58
C SER A 5 1.46 2.03 2.20
N HIS A 6 0.83 2.62 1.17
CA HIS A 6 0.88 2.12 -0.20
C HIS A 6 0.43 3.18 -1.21
N VAL A 7 1.38 3.69 -1.99
CA VAL A 7 1.12 4.67 -3.05
C VAL A 7 2.06 4.45 -4.23
N HIS A 8 1.70 4.92 -5.42
CA HIS A 8 2.54 4.84 -6.63
C HIS A 8 2.80 6.24 -7.20
N LEU A 9 3.60 7.05 -6.51
CA LEU A 9 4.02 8.38 -6.98
C LEU A 9 4.91 8.29 -8.22
N SER A 10 5.72 7.21 -8.37
CA SER A 10 6.55 6.97 -9.54
C SER A 10 5.76 6.55 -10.79
N HIS A 11 4.47 6.25 -10.64
CA HIS A 11 3.66 5.78 -11.77
C HIS A 11 3.54 6.83 -12.87
N ARG A 12 3.56 6.39 -14.14
CA ARG A 12 3.46 7.28 -15.31
C ARG A 12 2.17 8.10 -15.38
N LEU A 13 1.09 7.65 -14.73
CA LEU A 13 -0.12 8.45 -14.59
C LEU A 13 0.08 9.71 -13.75
N SER A 14 1.17 9.79 -12.98
CA SER A 14 1.60 10.95 -12.22
C SER A 14 2.61 11.81 -12.99
N ASP A 15 2.91 11.49 -14.27
CA ASP A 15 3.68 12.35 -15.14
C ASP A 15 2.76 13.46 -15.70
N GLY A 16 3.24 14.68 -15.75
CA GLY A 16 2.47 15.84 -16.18
C GLY A 16 1.53 16.38 -15.09
N GLN A 17 0.44 17.00 -15.50
CA GLN A 17 -0.56 17.57 -14.60
C GLN A 17 -1.81 16.68 -14.54
N PHE A 18 -2.34 16.48 -13.35
CA PHE A 18 -3.51 15.64 -13.13
C PHE A 18 -4.32 16.14 -11.92
N PRO A 19 -5.66 16.04 -11.98
CA PRO A 19 -6.50 16.42 -10.85
C PRO A 19 -6.56 15.31 -9.82
N CYS A 20 -6.47 15.68 -8.55
CA CYS A 20 -6.64 14.79 -7.42
C CYS A 20 -7.98 14.97 -6.72
N LEU A 21 -8.45 13.92 -6.06
CA LEU A 21 -9.57 13.98 -5.15
C LEU A 21 -9.09 14.42 -3.76
N THR A 22 -9.80 15.34 -3.14
CA THR A 22 -9.62 15.74 -1.75
C THR A 22 -10.97 15.82 -1.04
N ARG A 23 -10.96 15.90 0.29
CA ARG A 23 -12.15 16.15 1.10
C ARG A 23 -11.91 17.33 2.02
N GLU A 24 -12.69 18.37 1.88
CA GLU A 24 -12.61 19.58 2.68
C GLU A 24 -13.96 19.83 3.36
N GLN A 25 -13.95 20.06 4.66
CA GLN A 25 -15.16 20.32 5.46
C GLN A 25 -16.28 19.27 5.26
N GLY A 26 -15.89 18.01 5.04
CA GLY A 26 -16.83 16.91 4.80
C GLY A 26 -17.28 16.73 3.34
N GLU A 27 -16.95 17.67 2.46
CA GLU A 27 -17.32 17.62 1.05
C GLU A 27 -16.17 17.15 0.16
N TRP A 28 -16.49 16.30 -0.80
CA TRP A 28 -15.52 15.86 -1.81
C TRP A 28 -15.31 16.97 -2.85
N ARG A 29 -14.05 17.30 -3.07
CA ARG A 29 -13.62 18.27 -4.07
C ARG A 29 -12.59 17.69 -5.00
N ARG A 30 -12.51 18.26 -6.19
CA ARG A 30 -11.47 17.98 -7.17
C ARG A 30 -10.48 19.15 -7.12
N LEU A 31 -9.26 18.87 -6.65
CA LEU A 31 -8.17 19.84 -6.78
C LEU A 31 -7.87 20.10 -8.25
N PRO A 32 -7.38 21.31 -8.60
CA PRO A 32 -6.85 21.62 -9.93
C PRO A 32 -5.78 20.59 -10.35
N GLU A 33 -5.36 20.66 -11.59
CA GLU A 33 -4.32 19.80 -12.12
C GLU A 33 -2.99 20.09 -11.40
N GLU A 34 -2.48 19.08 -10.68
CA GLU A 34 -1.23 19.15 -9.93
C GLU A 34 -0.13 18.35 -10.64
N THR A 35 1.09 18.80 -10.50
CA THR A 35 2.29 17.99 -10.80
C THR A 35 2.56 17.00 -9.66
N ARG A 36 3.46 16.06 -9.88
CA ARG A 36 3.90 15.16 -8.79
C ARG A 36 4.49 15.94 -7.62
N GLU A 37 5.29 16.96 -7.90
CA GLU A 37 5.87 17.86 -6.90
C GLU A 37 4.78 18.60 -6.13
N GLY A 38 3.86 19.23 -6.81
CA GLY A 38 2.73 19.94 -6.18
C GLY A 38 1.86 18.99 -5.35
N LEU A 39 1.66 17.74 -5.82
CA LEU A 39 0.98 16.73 -5.01
C LEU A 39 1.74 16.41 -3.72
N VAL A 40 3.07 16.24 -3.76
CA VAL A 40 3.86 15.98 -2.54
C VAL A 40 3.75 17.14 -1.55
N GLU A 41 3.78 18.39 -2.03
CA GLU A 41 3.57 19.57 -1.19
C GLU A 41 2.17 19.55 -0.56
N ALA A 42 1.13 19.34 -1.35
CA ALA A 42 -0.26 19.24 -0.86
C ALA A 42 -0.44 18.09 0.15
N LEU A 43 0.23 16.97 -0.04
CA LEU A 43 0.21 15.85 0.91
C LEU A 43 0.85 16.24 2.25
N ARG A 44 2.00 16.93 2.23
CA ARG A 44 2.66 17.44 3.44
C ARG A 44 1.78 18.44 4.18
N GLU A 45 1.15 19.38 3.47
CA GLU A 45 0.19 20.34 4.02
C GLU A 45 -1.03 19.66 4.64
N ALA A 46 -1.51 18.57 4.03
CA ALA A 46 -2.59 17.74 4.57
C ALA A 46 -2.17 16.86 5.76
N GLY A 47 -0.91 16.95 6.20
CA GLY A 47 -0.38 16.22 7.35
C GLY A 47 0.04 14.79 7.04
N VAL A 48 0.24 14.43 5.76
CA VAL A 48 0.90 13.17 5.38
C VAL A 48 2.41 13.35 5.57
N THR A 49 3.00 12.52 6.40
CA THR A 49 4.40 12.65 6.80
C THR A 49 5.33 11.64 6.14
N LEU A 50 4.80 10.50 5.71
CA LEU A 50 5.53 9.45 5.01
C LEU A 50 4.61 8.76 4.01
N CYS A 51 5.20 8.32 2.90
CA CYS A 51 4.58 7.46 1.89
C CYS A 51 5.47 6.24 1.67
N LEU A 52 4.89 5.04 1.68
CA LEU A 52 5.56 3.83 1.22
C LEU A 52 5.19 3.58 -0.24
N GLU A 53 6.19 3.40 -1.08
CA GLU A 53 5.98 3.07 -2.49
C GLU A 53 6.64 1.74 -2.85
N PRO A 54 5.87 0.73 -3.26
CA PRO A 54 6.41 -0.54 -3.69
C PRO A 54 6.74 -0.57 -5.18
N GLY A 55 7.78 -1.33 -5.53
CA GLY A 55 8.17 -1.60 -6.91
C GLY A 55 7.18 -2.53 -7.61
N ILE A 56 6.92 -2.26 -8.89
CA ILE A 56 6.00 -3.02 -9.74
C ILE A 56 6.76 -3.95 -10.69
N ASP A 57 7.79 -3.42 -11.35
CA ASP A 57 8.66 -4.12 -12.30
C ASP A 57 10.02 -3.44 -12.35
N LEU A 58 10.98 -4.02 -13.07
CA LEU A 58 12.33 -3.46 -13.16
C LEU A 58 12.37 -2.01 -13.66
N ALA A 59 11.49 -1.66 -14.60
CA ALA A 59 11.47 -0.30 -15.16
C ALA A 59 10.91 0.73 -14.16
N SER A 60 10.06 0.31 -13.22
CA SER A 60 9.54 1.19 -12.17
C SER A 60 10.54 1.38 -11.02
N LEU A 61 11.42 0.40 -10.77
CA LEU A 61 12.38 0.45 -9.66
C LEU A 61 13.38 1.61 -9.83
N ASP A 62 13.91 1.84 -11.02
CA ASP A 62 14.85 2.95 -11.27
C ASP A 62 14.21 4.31 -10.95
N ARG A 63 12.94 4.49 -11.35
CA ARG A 63 12.18 5.73 -11.05
C ARG A 63 11.86 5.86 -9.56
N LEU A 64 11.47 4.77 -8.93
CA LEU A 64 11.18 4.71 -7.51
C LEU A 64 12.41 5.12 -6.69
N MET A 65 13.56 4.53 -6.98
CA MET A 65 14.80 4.85 -6.26
C MET A 65 15.21 6.31 -6.47
N ALA A 66 15.11 6.84 -7.70
CA ALA A 66 15.38 8.24 -7.97
C ALA A 66 14.44 9.22 -7.23
N LEU A 67 13.15 8.86 -7.07
CA LEU A 67 12.22 9.66 -6.30
C LEU A 67 12.46 9.56 -4.79
N ALA A 68 12.81 8.37 -4.29
CA ALA A 68 13.18 8.19 -2.88
C ALA A 68 14.46 8.97 -2.53
N GLU A 69 15.41 9.06 -3.43
CA GLU A 69 16.61 9.90 -3.29
C GLU A 69 16.27 11.41 -3.27
N ARG A 70 15.26 11.82 -4.03
CA ARG A 70 14.76 13.20 -4.08
C ARG A 70 13.97 13.60 -2.83
N TRP A 71 13.22 12.66 -2.21
CA TRP A 71 12.40 12.89 -1.03
C TRP A 71 12.70 11.86 0.07
N PRO A 72 13.93 11.82 0.59
CA PRO A 72 14.38 10.76 1.51
C PRO A 72 13.65 10.79 2.87
N ASP A 73 13.13 11.94 3.26
CA ASP A 73 12.34 12.17 4.48
C ASP A 73 10.84 11.89 4.30
N PHE A 74 10.40 11.58 3.08
CA PHE A 74 8.98 11.46 2.75
C PHE A 74 8.63 10.15 2.04
N LEU A 75 9.48 9.65 1.14
CA LEU A 75 9.19 8.48 0.31
C LEU A 75 10.07 7.29 0.71
N LEU A 76 9.43 6.23 1.19
CA LEU A 76 10.05 4.98 1.60
C LEU A 76 9.93 3.94 0.48
N PRO A 77 11.02 3.52 -0.18
CA PRO A 77 10.95 2.54 -1.24
C PRO A 77 10.86 1.11 -0.71
N ALA A 78 9.98 0.29 -1.31
CA ALA A 78 10.02 -1.15 -1.22
C ALA A 78 10.35 -1.75 -2.59
N VAL A 79 11.17 -2.79 -2.65
CA VAL A 79 11.62 -3.38 -3.91
C VAL A 79 11.00 -4.74 -4.15
N GLY A 80 10.40 -4.93 -5.33
CA GLY A 80 9.73 -6.17 -5.67
C GLY A 80 9.28 -6.26 -7.13
N ILE A 81 8.73 -7.42 -7.49
CA ILE A 81 8.05 -7.66 -8.76
C ILE A 81 6.61 -8.03 -8.48
N HIS A 82 5.71 -7.17 -8.90
CA HIS A 82 4.26 -7.36 -8.79
C HIS A 82 3.81 -8.65 -9.50
N PRO A 83 2.86 -9.44 -8.95
CA PRO A 83 2.46 -10.72 -9.51
C PRO A 83 2.03 -10.65 -10.97
N THR A 84 1.39 -9.57 -11.43
CA THR A 84 0.99 -9.42 -12.83
C THR A 84 2.16 -9.19 -13.79
N ARG A 85 3.35 -8.83 -13.29
CA ARG A 85 4.56 -8.60 -14.07
C ARG A 85 5.45 -9.84 -14.14
N THR A 86 5.30 -10.78 -13.20
CA THR A 86 6.13 -11.98 -13.15
C THR A 86 6.15 -12.82 -14.44
N PRO A 87 5.07 -12.92 -15.25
CA PRO A 87 5.12 -13.66 -16.50
C PRO A 87 6.14 -13.11 -17.52
N GLY A 88 6.31 -11.79 -17.59
CA GLY A 88 7.23 -11.12 -18.51
C GLY A 88 8.62 -10.85 -17.91
N THR A 89 8.80 -11.05 -16.61
CA THR A 89 10.07 -10.75 -15.92
C THR A 89 11.02 -11.93 -16.00
N PRO A 90 12.23 -11.77 -16.58
CA PRO A 90 13.20 -12.85 -16.65
C PRO A 90 13.70 -13.23 -15.25
N TRP A 91 13.97 -14.52 -15.02
CA TRP A 91 14.38 -15.00 -13.68
C TRP A 91 15.68 -14.35 -13.18
N ARG A 92 16.56 -13.90 -14.08
CA ARG A 92 17.79 -13.16 -13.74
C ARG A 92 17.52 -11.81 -13.04
N ALA A 93 16.31 -11.23 -13.17
CA ALA A 93 15.93 -9.99 -12.50
C ALA A 93 16.01 -10.10 -10.96
N ARG A 94 16.03 -11.31 -10.42
CA ARG A 94 16.28 -11.55 -9.00
C ARG A 94 17.59 -10.94 -8.49
N HIS A 95 18.63 -10.88 -9.31
CA HIS A 95 19.91 -10.29 -8.91
C HIS A 95 19.81 -8.77 -8.73
N VAL A 96 18.96 -8.10 -9.52
CA VAL A 96 18.67 -6.67 -9.35
C VAL A 96 17.94 -6.42 -8.03
N LEU A 97 16.89 -7.23 -7.75
CA LEU A 97 16.17 -7.12 -6.47
C LEU A 97 17.08 -7.42 -5.27
N GLU A 98 17.97 -8.41 -5.40
CA GLU A 98 18.92 -8.77 -4.36
C GLU A 98 19.91 -7.63 -4.08
N ALA A 99 20.41 -6.97 -5.12
CA ALA A 99 21.27 -5.79 -4.99
C ALA A 99 20.51 -4.63 -4.35
N LEU A 100 19.35 -4.24 -4.91
CA LEU A 100 18.56 -3.13 -4.39
C LEU A 100 18.10 -3.34 -2.94
N SER A 101 17.78 -4.58 -2.56
CA SER A 101 17.38 -4.90 -1.17
C SER A 101 18.49 -4.67 -0.14
N GLN A 102 19.72 -4.39 -0.56
CA GLN A 102 20.85 -4.05 0.30
C GLN A 102 21.00 -2.54 0.49
N GLU A 103 20.33 -1.74 -0.33
CA GLU A 103 20.34 -0.29 -0.19
C GLU A 103 19.68 0.13 1.13
N LYS A 104 20.36 1.00 1.88
CA LYS A 104 19.90 1.45 3.20
C LYS A 104 18.52 2.13 3.16
N ALA A 105 18.17 2.75 2.03
CA ALA A 105 16.90 3.41 1.83
C ALA A 105 15.72 2.42 1.73
N VAL A 106 15.97 1.18 1.28
CA VAL A 106 14.92 0.17 1.05
C VAL A 106 14.40 -0.37 2.38
N VAL A 107 13.09 -0.24 2.61
CA VAL A 107 12.45 -0.55 3.90
C VAL A 107 11.61 -1.81 3.91
N ALA A 108 11.28 -2.36 2.74
CA ALA A 108 10.44 -3.56 2.61
C ALA A 108 10.71 -4.30 1.29
N ILE A 109 10.29 -5.54 1.22
CA ILE A 109 10.16 -6.27 -0.05
C ILE A 109 8.70 -6.18 -0.51
N GLY A 110 8.51 -5.66 -1.73
CA GLY A 110 7.19 -5.46 -2.32
C GLY A 110 7.24 -4.59 -3.59
N GLU A 111 6.24 -4.68 -4.41
CA GLU A 111 4.98 -5.39 -4.22
C GLU A 111 5.15 -6.85 -4.65
N LEU A 112 4.75 -7.81 -3.81
CA LEU A 112 4.89 -9.23 -4.10
C LEU A 112 3.58 -9.97 -3.75
N GLY A 113 3.36 -11.12 -4.36
CA GLY A 113 2.17 -11.90 -4.01
C GLY A 113 1.56 -12.66 -5.18
N LEU A 114 0.22 -12.76 -5.16
CA LEU A 114 -0.56 -13.51 -6.13
C LEU A 114 -1.77 -12.69 -6.59
N ASP A 115 -2.00 -12.66 -7.91
CA ASP A 115 -3.15 -12.01 -8.50
C ASP A 115 -3.82 -12.94 -9.53
N TYR A 116 -5.01 -13.42 -9.21
CA TYR A 116 -5.79 -14.33 -10.05
C TYR A 116 -7.03 -13.67 -10.69
N HIS A 117 -7.10 -12.35 -10.69
CA HIS A 117 -8.25 -11.62 -11.21
C HIS A 117 -8.41 -11.64 -12.73
N LEU A 118 -7.32 -11.57 -13.53
CA LEU A 118 -7.41 -11.47 -14.98
C LEU A 118 -7.62 -12.84 -15.68
N PRO A 119 -8.35 -12.90 -16.80
CA PRO A 119 -8.43 -14.08 -17.67
C PRO A 119 -7.03 -14.54 -18.11
N ARG A 120 -6.84 -15.82 -18.37
CA ARG A 120 -5.57 -16.48 -18.78
C ARG A 120 -4.50 -16.60 -17.70
N ARG A 121 -4.81 -16.37 -16.43
CA ARG A 121 -3.82 -16.42 -15.35
C ARG A 121 -3.48 -17.79 -14.87
N GLU A 122 -4.26 -18.80 -15.17
CA GLU A 122 -3.92 -20.17 -14.77
C GLU A 122 -2.55 -20.60 -15.31
N GLN A 123 -2.23 -20.24 -16.56
CA GLN A 123 -0.91 -20.51 -17.13
C GLN A 123 0.24 -19.78 -16.45
N TYR A 124 -0.06 -18.69 -15.70
CA TYR A 124 0.96 -17.88 -15.00
C TYR A 124 0.98 -18.12 -13.49
N ARG A 125 0.01 -18.84 -12.92
CA ARG A 125 -0.07 -19.08 -11.47
C ARG A 125 1.19 -19.69 -10.89
N LEU A 126 1.77 -20.69 -11.58
CA LEU A 126 3.02 -21.31 -11.13
C LEU A 126 4.15 -20.28 -11.09
N ARG A 127 4.26 -19.44 -12.12
CA ARG A 127 5.31 -18.42 -12.18
C ARG A 127 5.14 -17.35 -11.10
N GLN A 128 3.91 -16.93 -10.82
CA GLN A 128 3.62 -16.04 -9.69
C GLN A 128 4.05 -16.69 -8.36
N LYS A 129 3.69 -17.96 -8.12
CA LYS A 129 4.08 -18.69 -6.91
C LYS A 129 5.60 -18.81 -6.76
N LEU A 130 6.33 -19.09 -7.83
CA LEU A 130 7.80 -19.16 -7.80
C LEU A 130 8.42 -17.82 -7.42
N TRP A 131 7.97 -16.72 -8.04
CA TRP A 131 8.41 -15.39 -7.70
C TRP A 131 8.02 -15.00 -6.28
N PHE A 132 6.80 -15.33 -5.85
CA PHE A 132 6.33 -15.07 -4.49
C PHE A 132 7.22 -15.76 -3.46
N CYS A 133 7.43 -17.07 -3.60
CA CYS A 133 8.31 -17.82 -2.68
C CYS A 133 9.76 -17.29 -2.67
N TRP A 134 10.29 -16.91 -3.84
CA TRP A 134 11.63 -16.36 -3.90
C TRP A 134 11.73 -15.00 -3.19
N GLN A 135 10.76 -14.10 -3.41
CA GLN A 135 10.72 -12.79 -2.74
C GLN A 135 10.48 -12.91 -1.23
N LEU A 136 9.66 -13.86 -0.77
CA LEU A 136 9.53 -14.19 0.66
C LEU A 136 10.87 -14.64 1.26
N SER A 137 11.62 -15.46 0.53
CA SER A 137 12.95 -15.88 0.96
C SER A 137 13.96 -14.72 0.96
N LEU A 138 13.86 -13.79 0.02
CA LEU A 138 14.67 -12.57 0.01
C LEU A 138 14.35 -11.71 1.24
N ALA A 139 13.07 -11.43 1.50
CA ALA A 139 12.62 -10.66 2.65
C ALA A 139 13.15 -11.26 3.97
N HIS A 140 13.07 -12.60 4.11
CA HIS A 140 13.63 -13.30 5.27
C HIS A 140 15.14 -13.08 5.42
N ARG A 141 15.92 -13.26 4.34
CA ARG A 141 17.39 -13.06 4.40
C ARG A 141 17.80 -11.62 4.69
N ARG A 142 16.94 -10.66 4.31
CA ARG A 142 17.17 -9.23 4.53
C ARG A 142 16.53 -8.68 5.80
N GLU A 143 15.78 -9.52 6.52
CA GLU A 143 15.00 -9.14 7.71
C GLU A 143 14.02 -7.99 7.45
N LEU A 144 13.53 -7.87 6.19
CA LEU A 144 12.64 -6.81 5.76
C LEU A 144 11.16 -7.26 5.81
N PRO A 145 10.25 -6.33 6.19
CA PRO A 145 8.81 -6.59 6.12
C PRO A 145 8.31 -6.70 4.67
N LEU A 146 7.07 -7.16 4.53
CA LEU A 146 6.43 -7.45 3.24
C LEU A 146 5.37 -6.41 2.87
N VAL A 147 5.26 -6.08 1.58
CA VAL A 147 4.09 -5.40 1.00
C VAL A 147 3.40 -6.37 0.06
N LEU A 148 2.30 -6.99 0.56
CA LEU A 148 1.63 -8.11 -0.10
C LEU A 148 0.47 -7.66 -0.97
N HIS A 149 0.48 -8.09 -2.23
CA HIS A 149 -0.64 -8.02 -3.16
C HIS A 149 -1.32 -9.38 -3.29
N ILE A 150 -2.52 -9.51 -2.75
CA ILE A 150 -3.30 -10.74 -2.83
C ILE A 150 -4.67 -10.42 -3.42
N ARG A 151 -4.94 -10.91 -4.63
CA ARG A 151 -6.19 -10.66 -5.31
C ARG A 151 -6.80 -11.94 -5.88
N GLN A 152 -7.95 -12.36 -5.34
CA GLN A 152 -8.63 -13.62 -5.70
C GLN A 152 -7.71 -14.85 -5.58
N ALA A 153 -6.76 -14.83 -4.64
CA ALA A 153 -5.71 -15.83 -4.50
C ALA A 153 -5.43 -16.24 -3.04
N ASP A 154 -6.31 -15.87 -2.09
CA ASP A 154 -6.10 -16.01 -0.65
C ASP A 154 -5.78 -17.44 -0.22
N GLY A 155 -6.46 -18.44 -0.79
CA GLY A 155 -6.21 -19.84 -0.44
C GLY A 155 -4.78 -20.30 -0.73
N ASP A 156 -4.21 -19.91 -1.88
CA ASP A 156 -2.84 -20.22 -2.24
C ASP A 156 -1.84 -19.34 -1.47
N ALA A 157 -2.15 -18.06 -1.31
CA ALA A 157 -1.31 -17.12 -0.58
C ALA A 157 -1.15 -17.54 0.90
N ILE A 158 -2.24 -17.82 1.60
CA ILE A 158 -2.25 -18.27 2.99
C ILE A 158 -1.47 -19.59 3.13
N ARG A 159 -1.66 -20.56 2.21
CA ARG A 159 -0.93 -21.82 2.23
C ARG A 159 0.59 -21.61 2.10
N ILE A 160 1.01 -20.68 1.27
CA ILE A 160 2.43 -20.33 1.11
C ILE A 160 2.92 -19.60 2.36
N LEU A 161 2.23 -18.54 2.81
CA LEU A 161 2.62 -17.73 3.97
C LEU A 161 2.74 -18.57 5.25
N ARG A 162 1.86 -19.56 5.45
CA ARG A 162 1.95 -20.52 6.58
C ARG A 162 3.29 -21.27 6.62
N ARG A 163 3.85 -21.62 5.45
CA ARG A 163 5.16 -22.28 5.37
C ARG A 163 6.32 -21.34 5.72
N TYR A 164 6.08 -20.03 5.64
CA TYR A 164 7.06 -19.00 6.01
C TYR A 164 6.79 -18.36 7.37
N ARG A 165 5.76 -18.81 8.12
CA ARG A 165 5.28 -18.14 9.35
C ARG A 165 6.41 -17.77 10.33
N GLY A 166 7.36 -18.65 10.59
CA GLY A 166 8.51 -18.38 11.48
C GLY A 166 9.64 -17.57 10.84
N LYS A 167 9.45 -17.09 9.60
CA LYS A 167 10.47 -16.39 8.79
C LYS A 167 9.97 -15.01 8.31
N LEU A 168 8.77 -14.61 8.74
CA LEU A 168 8.21 -13.30 8.37
C LEU A 168 8.68 -12.26 9.38
N HIS A 169 9.12 -11.12 8.87
CA HIS A 169 9.53 -9.95 9.65
C HIS A 169 8.41 -8.88 9.65
N GLY A 170 7.15 -9.31 9.70
CA GLY A 170 5.99 -8.47 9.56
C GLY A 170 5.61 -8.19 8.10
N GLY A 171 4.67 -7.29 7.92
CA GLY A 171 4.22 -6.87 6.59
C GLY A 171 2.79 -6.36 6.59
N VAL A 172 2.35 -5.93 5.42
CA VAL A 172 0.99 -5.47 5.17
C VAL A 172 0.36 -6.24 4.01
N CYS A 173 -0.86 -6.72 4.19
CA CYS A 173 -1.72 -7.11 3.09
C CYS A 173 -2.38 -5.82 2.59
N HIS A 174 -1.82 -5.24 1.50
CA HIS A 174 -2.30 -3.99 0.97
C HIS A 174 -3.66 -4.15 0.29
N CYS A 175 -4.41 -3.06 0.20
CA CYS A 175 -5.72 -2.98 -0.44
C CYS A 175 -6.66 -4.11 0.02
N PHE A 176 -6.66 -4.39 1.33
CA PHE A 176 -7.46 -5.46 1.89
C PHE A 176 -8.96 -5.21 1.66
N GLN A 177 -9.63 -6.19 1.08
CA GLN A 177 -11.07 -6.15 0.76
C GLN A 177 -11.80 -7.43 1.17
N GLY A 178 -11.19 -8.22 2.06
CA GLY A 178 -11.76 -9.45 2.58
C GLY A 178 -12.75 -9.22 3.73
N ASP A 179 -13.31 -10.31 4.21
CA ASP A 179 -14.20 -10.36 5.38
C ASP A 179 -13.43 -10.47 6.71
N ALA A 180 -14.15 -10.48 7.82
CA ALA A 180 -13.59 -10.59 9.15
C ALA A 180 -12.87 -11.94 9.40
N ALA A 181 -13.30 -13.02 8.76
CA ALA A 181 -12.64 -14.33 8.90
C ALA A 181 -11.25 -14.30 8.24
N LEU A 182 -11.16 -13.73 7.05
CA LEU A 182 -9.90 -13.56 6.34
C LEU A 182 -8.97 -12.57 7.07
N ALA A 183 -9.51 -11.47 7.59
CA ALA A 183 -8.77 -10.51 8.41
C ALA A 183 -8.12 -11.17 9.64
N ARG A 184 -8.83 -12.05 10.34
CA ARG A 184 -8.29 -12.81 11.49
C ARG A 184 -7.11 -13.71 11.09
N ILE A 185 -7.16 -14.33 9.91
CA ILE A 185 -6.05 -15.17 9.42
C ILE A 185 -4.81 -14.30 9.19
N TYR A 186 -4.93 -13.21 8.43
CA TYR A 186 -3.79 -12.34 8.15
C TYR A 186 -3.21 -11.72 9.42
N THR A 187 -4.06 -11.24 10.33
CA THR A 187 -3.59 -10.52 11.52
C THR A 187 -3.15 -11.44 12.66
N ARG A 188 -4.03 -12.33 13.13
CA ARG A 188 -3.77 -13.13 14.34
C ARG A 188 -2.91 -14.35 14.07
N GLU A 189 -3.07 -14.98 12.90
CA GLU A 189 -2.31 -16.19 12.58
C GLU A 189 -0.97 -15.86 11.94
N LEU A 190 -0.94 -14.92 10.98
CA LEU A 190 0.25 -14.59 10.19
C LEU A 190 1.00 -13.35 10.70
N GLY A 191 0.41 -12.57 11.63
CA GLY A 191 1.05 -11.39 12.22
C GLY A 191 1.19 -10.21 11.24
N LEU A 192 0.34 -10.15 10.22
CA LEU A 192 0.38 -9.12 9.19
C LEU A 192 -0.61 -8.00 9.47
N HIS A 193 -0.29 -6.79 9.04
CA HIS A 193 -1.21 -5.65 9.05
C HIS A 193 -2.14 -5.69 7.83
N LEU A 194 -3.25 -4.97 7.92
CA LEU A 194 -4.19 -4.76 6.82
C LEU A 194 -4.11 -3.30 6.36
N GLY A 195 -3.84 -3.10 5.07
CA GLY A 195 -3.90 -1.79 4.42
C GLY A 195 -5.35 -1.43 4.10
N ILE A 196 -5.83 -0.34 4.67
CA ILE A 196 -7.21 0.14 4.53
C ILE A 196 -7.20 1.50 3.82
N GLY A 197 -7.86 1.56 2.68
CA GLY A 197 -7.85 2.73 1.81
C GLY A 197 -9.21 3.06 1.21
N GLY A 198 -9.20 3.60 0.00
CA GLY A 198 -10.38 4.08 -0.73
C GLY A 198 -11.50 3.05 -0.93
N ALA A 199 -11.19 1.76 -0.84
CA ALA A 199 -12.19 0.69 -0.87
C ALA A 199 -13.21 0.78 0.28
N LEU A 200 -12.81 1.28 1.46
CA LEU A 200 -13.69 1.50 2.61
C LEU A 200 -14.66 2.67 2.39
N LEU A 201 -14.39 3.52 1.42
CA LEU A 201 -15.21 4.69 1.06
C LEU A 201 -16.05 4.43 -0.20
N GLN A 202 -16.29 3.17 -0.55
CA GLN A 202 -17.20 2.76 -1.61
C GLN A 202 -18.66 2.76 -1.14
N THR A 203 -19.59 2.35 -2.03
CA THR A 203 -20.99 2.21 -1.64
C THR A 203 -21.17 1.11 -0.58
N PRO A 204 -22.20 1.20 0.29
CA PRO A 204 -22.42 0.24 1.37
C PRO A 204 -22.39 -1.23 0.89
N GLU A 205 -22.98 -1.52 -0.28
CA GLU A 205 -23.01 -2.87 -0.84
C GLU A 205 -21.62 -3.42 -1.17
N ARG A 206 -20.68 -2.53 -1.48
CA ARG A 206 -19.31 -2.91 -1.84
C ARG A 206 -18.36 -3.01 -0.67
N CYS A 207 -18.61 -2.25 0.40
CA CYS A 207 -17.70 -2.20 1.54
C CYS A 207 -18.21 -2.95 2.79
N ALA A 208 -19.42 -3.51 2.80
CA ALA A 208 -20.01 -4.15 3.98
C ALA A 208 -19.11 -5.21 4.65
N ALA A 209 -18.51 -6.12 3.86
CA ALA A 209 -17.62 -7.14 4.40
C ALA A 209 -16.32 -6.52 4.96
N LEU A 210 -15.78 -5.50 4.28
CA LEU A 210 -14.60 -4.77 4.73
C LEU A 210 -14.89 -3.97 6.01
N GLU A 211 -16.06 -3.36 6.14
CA GLU A 211 -16.47 -2.66 7.35
C GLU A 211 -16.53 -3.59 8.56
N GLU A 212 -17.10 -4.79 8.39
CA GLU A 212 -17.10 -5.80 9.44
C GLU A 212 -15.67 -6.23 9.81
N ALA A 213 -14.82 -6.49 8.81
CA ALA A 213 -13.42 -6.81 9.04
C ALA A 213 -12.70 -5.70 9.81
N VAL A 214 -12.93 -4.43 9.44
CA VAL A 214 -12.37 -3.27 10.14
C VAL A 214 -12.89 -3.20 11.57
N ARG A 215 -14.21 -3.39 11.83
CA ARG A 215 -14.76 -3.38 13.19
C ARG A 215 -14.08 -4.41 14.09
N GLU A 216 -13.84 -5.61 13.61
CA GLU A 216 -13.26 -6.70 14.40
C GLU A 216 -11.74 -6.65 14.54
N THR A 217 -11.03 -6.05 13.58
CA THR A 217 -9.56 -6.00 13.60
C THR A 217 -9.07 -4.95 14.60
N PRO A 218 -8.19 -5.29 15.56
CA PRO A 218 -7.60 -4.29 16.45
C PRO A 218 -6.89 -3.17 15.69
N LEU A 219 -6.96 -1.92 16.18
CA LEU A 219 -6.26 -0.78 15.55
C LEU A 219 -4.77 -1.02 15.37
N SER A 220 -4.14 -1.81 16.26
CA SER A 220 -2.72 -2.17 16.15
C SER A 220 -2.35 -2.99 14.93
N PHE A 221 -3.32 -3.50 14.17
CA PHE A 221 -3.13 -4.23 12.92
C PHE A 221 -3.62 -3.48 11.68
N LEU A 222 -4.10 -2.24 11.83
CA LEU A 222 -4.54 -1.44 10.69
C LEU A 222 -3.45 -0.45 10.27
N LEU A 223 -3.29 -0.29 8.96
CA LEU A 223 -2.54 0.79 8.31
C LEU A 223 -3.48 1.57 7.40
N LEU A 224 -3.24 2.88 7.27
CA LEU A 224 -3.89 3.69 6.25
C LEU A 224 -3.09 3.63 4.96
N GLU A 225 -3.79 3.57 3.84
CA GLU A 225 -3.18 3.61 2.53
C GLU A 225 -4.12 4.22 1.49
N THR A 226 -3.64 4.40 0.27
CA THR A 226 -4.48 4.88 -0.82
C THR A 226 -4.47 4.01 -2.06
N ASP A 227 -3.37 3.31 -2.34
CA ASP A 227 -3.08 2.71 -3.64
C ASP A 227 -3.19 3.76 -4.78
N GLY A 228 -2.91 5.03 -4.45
CA GLY A 228 -2.94 6.11 -5.43
C GLY A 228 -1.96 5.86 -6.60
N PRO A 229 -2.37 6.12 -7.83
CA PRO A 229 -3.55 6.86 -8.31
C PRO A 229 -4.83 6.03 -8.50
N TYR A 230 -4.86 4.78 -8.03
CA TYR A 230 -5.94 3.80 -8.17
C TYR A 230 -6.96 3.88 -7.02
N VAL A 231 -7.83 2.90 -6.93
CA VAL A 231 -8.75 2.59 -5.81
C VAL A 231 -9.44 3.83 -5.21
N LYS A 232 -10.08 4.61 -6.09
CA LYS A 232 -10.84 5.81 -5.67
C LYS A 232 -12.03 5.43 -4.78
N PRO A 233 -12.48 6.33 -3.88
CA PRO A 233 -13.77 6.23 -3.19
C PRO A 233 -14.96 6.09 -4.14
N ALA A 234 -16.17 5.99 -3.64
CA ALA A 234 -17.38 6.13 -4.45
C ALA A 234 -17.38 7.50 -5.13
N ARG A 235 -17.94 7.56 -6.35
CA ARG A 235 -18.04 8.83 -7.08
C ARG A 235 -18.91 9.81 -6.29
N PRO A 236 -18.40 10.99 -5.93
CA PRO A 236 -19.17 11.99 -5.21
C PRO A 236 -20.44 12.40 -5.97
N GLU A 237 -21.51 12.68 -5.24
CA GLU A 237 -22.73 13.24 -5.80
C GLU A 237 -22.41 14.58 -6.48
N GLY A 238 -23.06 14.85 -7.61
CA GLY A 238 -22.82 16.05 -8.40
C GLY A 238 -21.55 16.03 -9.28
N MET A 239 -20.59 15.12 -9.07
CA MET A 239 -19.42 15.02 -9.92
C MET A 239 -19.73 14.25 -11.20
N GLY A 240 -19.60 14.90 -12.36
CA GLY A 240 -19.84 14.30 -13.67
C GLY A 240 -18.88 13.12 -13.97
N SER A 241 -19.38 12.10 -14.69
CA SER A 241 -18.63 10.87 -15.01
C SER A 241 -17.28 11.13 -15.69
N LYS A 242 -17.22 12.08 -16.66
CA LYS A 242 -15.97 12.44 -17.35
C LYS A 242 -14.94 13.08 -16.40
N ALA A 243 -15.39 13.94 -15.49
CA ALA A 243 -14.52 14.55 -14.48
C ALA A 243 -13.99 13.48 -13.52
N TRP A 244 -14.87 12.59 -13.06
CA TRP A 244 -14.52 11.47 -12.21
C TRP A 244 -13.46 10.53 -12.83
N GLN A 245 -13.61 10.18 -14.10
CA GLN A 245 -12.65 9.31 -14.80
C GLN A 245 -11.25 9.92 -14.88
N LYS A 246 -11.14 11.25 -15.02
CA LYS A 246 -9.85 11.96 -15.07
C LYS A 246 -9.23 12.19 -13.70
N THR A 247 -10.03 12.22 -12.63
CA THR A 247 -9.55 12.46 -11.26
C THR A 247 -8.76 11.27 -10.74
N ARG A 248 -7.63 11.49 -10.08
CA ARG A 248 -6.77 10.48 -9.49
C ARG A 248 -7.02 10.35 -7.99
N ASN A 249 -6.77 9.18 -7.45
CA ASN A 249 -6.66 8.98 -6.01
C ASN A 249 -5.28 9.42 -5.52
N SER A 250 -5.19 9.83 -4.25
CA SER A 250 -3.94 10.22 -3.60
C SER A 250 -4.08 10.21 -2.09
N GLY A 251 -2.99 10.41 -1.36
CA GLY A 251 -2.97 10.53 0.10
C GLY A 251 -3.90 11.60 0.69
N LEU A 252 -4.45 12.50 -0.14
CA LEU A 252 -5.43 13.50 0.29
C LEU A 252 -6.77 12.91 0.75
N ILE A 253 -7.03 11.60 0.52
CA ILE A 253 -8.22 10.92 1.04
C ILE A 253 -7.99 10.27 2.41
N LEU A 254 -6.75 10.18 2.90
CA LEU A 254 -6.44 9.51 4.17
C LEU A 254 -7.23 10.03 5.37
N PRO A 255 -7.47 11.34 5.52
CA PRO A 255 -8.35 11.84 6.58
C PRO A 255 -9.74 11.22 6.54
N ALA A 256 -10.35 11.10 5.36
CA ALA A 256 -11.67 10.50 5.20
C ALA A 256 -11.68 8.99 5.51
N VAL A 257 -10.60 8.28 5.15
CA VAL A 257 -10.45 6.86 5.54
C VAL A 257 -10.34 6.72 7.06
N ALA A 258 -9.54 7.58 7.71
CA ALA A 258 -9.40 7.59 9.15
C ALA A 258 -10.72 7.92 9.87
N GLU A 259 -11.48 8.90 9.39
CA GLU A 259 -12.83 9.22 9.87
C GLU A 259 -13.75 8.00 9.78
N ARG A 260 -13.76 7.30 8.64
CA ARG A 260 -14.62 6.12 8.47
C ARG A 260 -14.22 4.98 9.42
N ILE A 261 -12.93 4.72 9.61
CA ILE A 261 -12.45 3.73 10.59
C ILE A 261 -12.86 4.15 12.01
N ALA A 262 -12.74 5.44 12.34
CA ALA A 262 -13.12 6.00 13.64
C ALA A 262 -14.61 5.79 13.95
N GLU A 263 -15.49 6.06 12.99
CA GLU A 263 -16.92 5.77 13.09
C GLU A 263 -17.17 4.28 13.36
N LEU A 264 -16.53 3.38 12.61
CA LEU A 264 -16.69 1.94 12.76
C LEU A 264 -16.17 1.40 14.10
N LYS A 265 -15.17 2.07 14.68
CA LYS A 265 -14.54 1.71 15.96
C LYS A 265 -15.12 2.42 17.17
N GLY A 266 -15.92 3.47 16.97
CA GLY A 266 -16.41 4.31 18.07
C GLY A 266 -15.31 5.08 18.80
N VAL A 267 -14.27 5.54 18.08
CA VAL A 267 -13.13 6.28 18.63
C VAL A 267 -12.94 7.59 17.86
N PRO A 268 -12.22 8.59 18.41
CA PRO A 268 -11.90 9.81 17.67
C PRO A 268 -11.03 9.52 16.42
N PRO A 269 -11.24 10.25 15.30
CA PRO A 269 -10.40 10.13 14.09
C PRO A 269 -8.90 10.32 14.35
N GLN A 270 -8.56 11.20 15.28
CA GLN A 270 -7.18 11.43 15.71
C GLN A 270 -6.53 10.17 16.28
N THR A 271 -7.27 9.39 17.07
CA THR A 271 -6.79 8.10 17.62
C THR A 271 -6.44 7.12 16.51
N VAL A 272 -7.27 7.07 15.46
CA VAL A 272 -7.01 6.20 14.29
C VAL A 272 -5.75 6.67 13.55
N ALA A 273 -5.65 7.98 13.27
CA ALA A 273 -4.51 8.55 12.57
C ALA A 273 -3.18 8.28 13.33
N GLU A 274 -3.15 8.50 14.63
CA GLU A 274 -1.98 8.26 15.48
C GLU A 274 -1.61 6.77 15.55
N ALA A 275 -2.59 5.91 15.80
CA ALA A 275 -2.34 4.47 15.93
C ALA A 275 -1.82 3.88 14.61
N THR A 276 -2.44 4.21 13.46
CA THR A 276 -2.04 3.68 12.17
C THR A 276 -0.70 4.24 11.70
N ALA A 277 -0.40 5.51 11.97
CA ALA A 277 0.91 6.09 11.70
C ALA A 277 2.00 5.45 12.57
N ALA A 278 1.74 5.22 13.86
CA ALA A 278 2.68 4.52 14.75
C ALA A 278 2.92 3.06 14.30
N ASN A 279 1.87 2.36 13.84
CA ASN A 279 2.00 1.01 13.28
C ASN A 279 2.90 1.00 12.04
N ALA A 280 2.66 1.92 11.09
CA ALA A 280 3.44 2.02 9.86
C ALA A 280 4.92 2.33 10.16
N ARG A 281 5.19 3.28 11.07
CA ARG A 281 6.56 3.62 11.48
C ARG A 281 7.26 2.43 12.14
N ARG A 282 6.60 1.73 13.06
CA ARG A 282 7.15 0.53 13.69
C ARG A 282 7.46 -0.58 12.70
N LEU A 283 6.64 -0.72 11.66
CA LEU A 283 6.82 -1.75 10.65
C LEU A 283 7.94 -1.41 9.65
N PHE A 284 8.00 -0.16 9.18
CA PHE A 284 8.88 0.25 8.07
C PHE A 284 10.07 1.12 8.48
N CYS A 285 10.07 1.65 9.71
CA CYS A 285 11.14 2.50 10.25
C CYS A 285 11.49 2.09 11.69
N PRO A 286 11.93 0.84 11.94
CA PRO A 286 12.27 0.42 13.30
C PRO A 286 13.36 1.31 13.88
N GLU A 287 13.20 1.69 15.17
CA GLU A 287 14.16 2.49 15.92
C GLU A 287 15.50 1.72 16.01
N GLY A 288 16.58 2.40 15.68
CA GLY A 288 17.95 1.87 15.75
C GLY A 288 18.69 1.74 14.43
N ASP A 289 17.99 1.77 13.28
CA ASP A 289 18.66 1.58 11.97
C ASP A 289 18.78 2.88 11.16
N ARG A 290 18.27 4.02 11.65
CA ARG A 290 18.17 5.27 10.89
C ARG A 290 18.52 6.54 11.66
N ASP A 291 19.52 6.49 12.53
CA ASP A 291 20.06 7.71 13.19
C ASP A 291 20.64 8.77 12.23
N GLY A 292 20.39 8.64 10.93
CA GLY A 292 20.84 9.56 9.89
C GLY A 292 19.76 10.08 8.92
N VAL A 293 18.52 9.59 8.97
CA VAL A 293 17.49 9.95 7.95
C VAL A 293 16.36 10.81 8.52
N LEU A 294 16.16 10.84 9.84
CA LEU A 294 15.06 11.61 10.47
C LEU A 294 15.56 12.76 11.36
N SER A 295 16.85 13.11 11.33
CA SER A 295 17.42 14.26 12.01
C SER A 295 17.90 15.32 11.02
N LEU A 296 16.98 15.92 10.30
CA LEU A 296 17.15 17.23 9.65
C LEU A 296 15.85 18.01 9.76
#